data_4601122c0b3b2f957903f2c112ba31dc
#
_entry.id   4601122c0b3b2f957903f2c112ba31dc
#
_cell.length_a   1.000
_cell.length_b   1.000
_cell.length_c   1.000
_cell.angle_alpha   90.00
_cell.angle_beta   90.00
_cell.angle_gamma   90.00
#
_symmetry.space_group_name_H-M   'P 1'
#
loop_
_entity.id
_entity.type
_entity.pdbx_description
1 polymer ?
#
loop_
_entity_poly.entity_id
_entity_poly.type
_entity_poly.pdbx_seq_one_letter_code
_entity_poly.pdbx_strand_id
1 'polypeptide(L)'
;MKIAESDLIINPDGSIYHLNLLPGDVADTIITVGDPDRVIEVSKHFDSIELKKGKREFITHTGFVGNKRVTVLSTGIGTDNIDIVFNELDALVNIDFESRTIKEQLTSLNIIRIGTSGAVQEDIPMGTILASSYGLGLDALMNYYVQDLSGDERNLLDAVKTHFGHVQHINPYLTAANDELLDTIGKDLMHGITVTAPGFYAPQGRKVRAKNAVADFVNLLNGFKNNQNRITNLEMETAGIYALAKVLGHKALSINAILASRVKFEFSNEPNKIVDQAIKLVLERI
;
A
#
# COMPACT_ATOMS: atom_id res chain seq x y z
N MET A 1 -4.53 13.39 -26.42
CA MET A 1 -3.09 13.28 -26.79
C MET A 1 -2.76 11.80 -26.85
N LYS A 2 -2.02 11.35 -27.88
CA LYS A 2 -1.59 9.95 -28.01
C LYS A 2 -0.36 9.71 -27.14
N ILE A 3 -0.39 8.67 -26.29
CA ILE A 3 0.72 8.29 -25.40
C ILE A 3 1.78 7.57 -26.24
N ALA A 4 3.05 7.95 -26.09
CA ALA A 4 4.16 7.36 -26.81
C ALA A 4 4.41 5.89 -26.43
N GLU A 5 5.02 5.12 -27.33
CA GLU A 5 5.30 3.69 -27.08
C GLU A 5 6.32 3.48 -25.96
N SER A 6 7.24 4.44 -25.77
CA SER A 6 8.21 4.42 -24.68
C SER A 6 7.61 4.77 -23.32
N ASP A 7 6.47 5.48 -23.29
CA ASP A 7 5.82 5.92 -22.06
C ASP A 7 4.80 4.90 -21.55
N LEU A 8 4.16 4.15 -22.47
CA LEU A 8 3.26 3.05 -22.17
C LEU A 8 3.68 1.85 -23.02
N ILE A 9 4.39 0.90 -22.44
CA ILE A 9 4.86 -0.28 -23.15
C ILE A 9 3.76 -1.36 -23.12
N ILE A 10 3.38 -1.83 -24.30
CA ILE A 10 2.41 -2.92 -24.50
C ILE A 10 3.14 -4.09 -25.15
N ASN A 11 2.99 -5.29 -24.60
CA ASN A 11 3.57 -6.51 -25.13
C ASN A 11 2.92 -6.88 -26.49
N PRO A 12 3.55 -7.73 -27.31
CA PRO A 12 2.99 -8.14 -28.63
C PRO A 12 1.62 -8.85 -28.54
N ASP A 13 1.28 -9.43 -27.39
CA ASP A 13 -0.02 -10.07 -27.12
C ASP A 13 -1.10 -9.07 -26.64
N GLY A 14 -0.78 -7.79 -26.58
CA GLY A 14 -1.66 -6.73 -26.13
C GLY A 14 -1.68 -6.51 -24.60
N SER A 15 -0.95 -7.34 -23.83
CA SER A 15 -0.87 -7.16 -22.38
C SER A 15 0.05 -6.00 -22.01
N ILE A 16 -0.21 -5.39 -20.82
CA ILE A 16 0.68 -4.37 -20.27
C ILE A 16 2.01 -4.98 -19.82
N TYR A 17 3.07 -4.18 -19.83
CA TYR A 17 4.45 -4.68 -19.86
C TYR A 17 4.86 -5.48 -18.62
N HIS A 18 4.67 -4.95 -17.41
CA HIS A 18 5.14 -5.62 -16.19
C HIS A 18 4.09 -6.58 -15.63
N LEU A 19 2.85 -6.17 -15.51
CA LEU A 19 1.78 -6.99 -14.92
C LEU A 19 1.33 -8.14 -15.84
N ASN A 20 1.62 -8.05 -17.15
CA ASN A 20 1.22 -9.06 -18.13
C ASN A 20 -0.31 -9.29 -18.18
N LEU A 21 -1.08 -8.24 -17.93
CA LEU A 21 -2.54 -8.25 -17.91
C LEU A 21 -3.11 -7.54 -19.13
N LEU A 22 -4.29 -7.97 -19.56
CA LEU A 22 -5.08 -7.32 -20.60
C LEU A 22 -6.13 -6.39 -19.96
N PRO A 23 -6.58 -5.34 -20.66
CA PRO A 23 -7.80 -4.64 -20.26
C PRO A 23 -8.96 -5.64 -20.04
N GLY A 24 -9.62 -5.54 -18.87
CA GLY A 24 -10.68 -6.48 -18.46
C GLY A 24 -10.21 -7.64 -17.58
N ASP A 25 -8.91 -7.92 -17.46
CA ASP A 25 -8.39 -8.97 -16.59
C ASP A 25 -8.57 -8.63 -15.09
N VAL A 26 -8.66 -7.34 -14.74
CA VAL A 26 -8.81 -6.87 -13.37
C VAL A 26 -10.25 -6.52 -13.01
N ALA A 27 -10.60 -6.68 -11.75
CA ALA A 27 -11.87 -6.23 -11.19
C ALA A 27 -11.76 -4.78 -10.69
N ASP A 28 -12.89 -4.13 -10.42
CA ASP A 28 -12.93 -2.79 -9.81
C ASP A 28 -12.44 -2.79 -8.35
N THR A 29 -12.54 -3.93 -7.68
CA THR A 29 -11.98 -4.15 -6.33
C THR A 29 -10.72 -4.99 -6.43
N ILE A 30 -9.60 -4.39 -6.01
CA ILE A 30 -8.28 -5.00 -6.09
C ILE A 30 -7.69 -5.12 -4.68
N ILE A 31 -7.30 -6.33 -4.31
CA ILE A 31 -6.50 -6.60 -3.13
C ILE A 31 -5.04 -6.64 -3.54
N THR A 32 -4.19 -5.82 -2.90
CA THR A 32 -2.74 -5.84 -3.11
C THR A 32 -2.05 -6.48 -1.91
N VAL A 33 -1.04 -7.30 -2.21
CA VAL A 33 -0.17 -7.96 -1.22
C VAL A 33 1.29 -7.78 -1.66
N GLY A 34 2.23 -7.71 -0.71
CA GLY A 34 3.65 -7.56 -1.06
C GLY A 34 4.28 -8.86 -1.56
N ASP A 35 3.86 -9.99 -1.01
CA ASP A 35 4.43 -11.31 -1.23
C ASP A 35 3.64 -12.07 -2.31
N PRO A 36 4.29 -12.58 -3.38
CA PRO A 36 3.63 -13.42 -4.39
C PRO A 36 2.91 -14.63 -3.82
N ASP A 37 3.46 -15.29 -2.81
CA ASP A 37 2.85 -16.48 -2.19
C ASP A 37 1.53 -16.11 -1.47
N ARG A 38 1.39 -14.88 -1.00
CA ARG A 38 0.16 -14.41 -0.36
C ARG A 38 -1.00 -14.25 -1.34
N VAL A 39 -0.76 -14.15 -2.64
CA VAL A 39 -1.84 -14.16 -3.66
C VAL A 39 -2.63 -15.45 -3.58
N ILE A 40 -1.96 -16.59 -3.41
CA ILE A 40 -2.61 -17.90 -3.24
C ILE A 40 -3.37 -17.96 -1.92
N GLU A 41 -2.80 -17.40 -0.85
CA GLU A 41 -3.43 -17.36 0.48
C GLU A 41 -4.71 -16.52 0.50
N VAL A 42 -4.81 -15.48 -0.30
CA VAL A 42 -6.05 -14.71 -0.49
C VAL A 42 -7.01 -15.46 -1.39
N SER A 43 -6.56 -15.88 -2.57
CA SER A 43 -7.44 -16.46 -3.60
C SER A 43 -7.94 -17.87 -3.26
N LYS A 44 -7.37 -18.58 -2.28
CA LYS A 44 -7.96 -19.83 -1.76
C LYS A 44 -9.34 -19.65 -1.11
N HIS A 45 -9.69 -18.41 -0.74
CA HIS A 45 -10.99 -18.05 -0.20
C HIS A 45 -11.98 -17.56 -1.27
N PHE A 46 -11.57 -17.50 -2.54
CA PHE A 46 -12.50 -17.19 -3.63
C PHE A 46 -13.39 -18.37 -3.94
N ASP A 47 -14.65 -18.11 -4.26
CA ASP A 47 -15.60 -19.15 -4.66
C ASP A 47 -15.24 -19.75 -6.03
N SER A 48 -14.68 -18.92 -6.91
CA SER A 48 -14.15 -19.34 -8.21
C SER A 48 -13.01 -18.42 -8.64
N ILE A 49 -12.10 -18.96 -9.46
CA ILE A 49 -11.01 -18.20 -10.06
C ILE A 49 -11.18 -18.25 -11.58
N GLU A 50 -11.29 -17.05 -12.19
CA GLU A 50 -11.40 -16.89 -13.65
C GLU A 50 -10.04 -16.81 -14.33
N LEU A 51 -9.06 -16.15 -13.65
CA LEU A 51 -7.77 -15.80 -14.21
C LEU A 51 -6.65 -16.06 -13.22
N LYS A 52 -5.56 -16.64 -13.71
CA LYS A 52 -4.25 -16.67 -13.04
C LYS A 52 -3.20 -16.25 -14.04
N LYS A 53 -2.52 -15.16 -13.77
CA LYS A 53 -1.39 -14.67 -14.56
C LYS A 53 -0.23 -14.30 -13.64
N GLY A 54 0.97 -14.24 -14.20
CA GLY A 54 2.13 -13.78 -13.44
C GLY A 54 3.31 -13.50 -14.35
N LYS A 55 4.10 -12.52 -13.94
CA LYS A 55 5.37 -12.17 -14.55
C LYS A 55 6.24 -11.53 -13.47
N ARG A 56 7.45 -12.05 -13.27
CA ARG A 56 8.33 -11.63 -12.17
C ARG A 56 7.64 -11.82 -10.80
N GLU A 57 7.72 -10.80 -9.94
CA GLU A 57 7.03 -10.74 -8.65
C GLU A 57 5.54 -10.40 -8.72
N PHE A 58 5.04 -10.02 -9.89
CA PHE A 58 3.64 -9.63 -10.10
C PHE A 58 2.79 -10.84 -10.45
N ILE A 59 2.16 -11.44 -9.45
CA ILE A 59 1.22 -12.56 -9.59
C ILE A 59 -0.20 -12.04 -9.41
N THR A 60 -1.10 -12.41 -10.30
CA THR A 60 -2.48 -11.94 -10.30
C THR A 60 -3.46 -13.09 -10.39
N HIS A 61 -4.41 -13.15 -9.47
CA HIS A 61 -5.60 -13.99 -9.57
C HIS A 61 -6.84 -13.11 -9.56
N THR A 62 -7.74 -13.32 -10.51
CA THR A 62 -9.07 -12.68 -10.56
C THR A 62 -10.14 -13.75 -10.44
N GLY A 63 -11.20 -13.48 -9.68
CA GLY A 63 -12.29 -14.42 -9.43
C GLY A 63 -13.43 -13.79 -8.65
N PHE A 64 -14.21 -14.60 -7.95
CA PHE A 64 -15.42 -14.16 -7.24
C PHE A 64 -15.36 -14.47 -5.75
N VAL A 65 -15.88 -13.54 -4.96
CA VAL A 65 -16.24 -13.70 -3.55
C VAL A 65 -17.73 -13.32 -3.44
N GLY A 66 -18.59 -14.29 -3.22
CA GLY A 66 -20.03 -14.11 -3.41
C GLY A 66 -20.34 -13.67 -4.84
N ASN A 67 -21.03 -12.55 -4.97
CA ASN A 67 -21.38 -11.97 -6.26
C ASN A 67 -20.37 -10.87 -6.72
N LYS A 68 -19.32 -10.62 -5.96
CA LYS A 68 -18.32 -9.59 -6.29
C LYS A 68 -17.15 -10.18 -7.02
N ARG A 69 -16.81 -9.60 -8.16
CA ARG A 69 -15.55 -9.88 -8.84
C ARG A 69 -14.43 -9.17 -8.11
N VAL A 70 -13.36 -9.87 -7.80
CA VAL A 70 -12.21 -9.39 -7.02
C VAL A 70 -10.92 -9.84 -7.69
N THR A 71 -9.96 -8.94 -7.74
CA THR A 71 -8.59 -9.26 -8.14
C THR A 71 -7.68 -9.23 -6.93
N VAL A 72 -6.80 -10.21 -6.77
CA VAL A 72 -5.66 -10.13 -5.86
C VAL A 72 -4.37 -10.11 -6.67
N LEU A 73 -3.48 -9.17 -6.34
CA LEU A 73 -2.24 -8.92 -7.04
C LEU A 73 -1.07 -8.76 -6.06
N SER A 74 0.08 -9.43 -6.33
CA SER A 74 1.32 -9.13 -5.62
C SER A 74 2.03 -7.94 -6.23
N THR A 75 2.48 -7.03 -5.38
CA THR A 75 3.21 -5.82 -5.79
C THR A 75 4.73 -5.98 -5.72
N GLY A 76 5.23 -7.03 -5.03
CA GLY A 76 6.60 -7.03 -4.55
C GLY A 76 6.76 -6.05 -3.38
N ILE A 77 7.99 -5.63 -3.09
CA ILE A 77 8.35 -4.82 -1.93
C ILE A 77 8.83 -3.44 -2.40
N GLY A 78 8.34 -2.39 -1.70
CA GLY A 78 8.82 -1.03 -1.84
C GLY A 78 8.02 -0.17 -2.82
N THR A 79 8.21 1.14 -2.69
CA THR A 79 7.43 2.14 -3.44
C THR A 79 7.79 2.24 -4.91
N ASP A 80 8.98 1.79 -5.32
CA ASP A 80 9.38 1.68 -6.73
C ASP A 80 8.48 0.68 -7.48
N ASN A 81 8.15 -0.46 -6.85
CA ASN A 81 7.21 -1.42 -7.41
C ASN A 81 5.76 -0.88 -7.39
N ILE A 82 5.40 -0.11 -6.36
CA ILE A 82 4.09 0.54 -6.30
C ILE A 82 3.90 1.52 -7.47
N ASP A 83 4.94 2.25 -7.85
CA ASP A 83 4.92 3.10 -9.04
C ASP A 83 4.54 2.33 -10.31
N ILE A 84 5.19 1.21 -10.56
CA ILE A 84 4.90 0.32 -11.69
C ILE A 84 3.45 -0.19 -11.64
N VAL A 85 3.08 -0.78 -10.52
CA VAL A 85 1.78 -1.46 -10.36
C VAL A 85 0.63 -0.48 -10.52
N PHE A 86 0.68 0.71 -9.90
CA PHE A 86 -0.43 1.65 -9.91
C PHE A 86 -0.60 2.33 -11.27
N ASN A 87 0.50 2.71 -11.93
CA ASN A 87 0.43 3.25 -13.29
C ASN A 87 -0.08 2.20 -14.30
N GLU A 88 0.32 0.93 -14.16
CA GLU A 88 -0.15 -0.13 -15.05
C GLU A 88 -1.59 -0.55 -14.76
N LEU A 89 -2.05 -0.55 -13.49
CA LEU A 89 -3.45 -0.78 -13.14
C LEU A 89 -4.35 0.36 -13.67
N ASP A 90 -3.94 1.61 -13.51
CA ASP A 90 -4.66 2.75 -14.09
C ASP A 90 -4.73 2.64 -15.61
N ALA A 91 -3.64 2.31 -16.27
CA ALA A 91 -3.60 2.16 -17.71
C ALA A 91 -4.56 1.06 -18.21
N LEU A 92 -4.67 -0.07 -17.52
CA LEU A 92 -5.61 -1.16 -17.88
C LEU A 92 -7.08 -0.71 -17.90
N VAL A 93 -7.46 0.21 -17.02
CA VAL A 93 -8.85 0.64 -16.89
C VAL A 93 -9.13 1.99 -17.57
N ASN A 94 -8.15 2.88 -17.68
CA ASN A 94 -8.33 4.27 -18.09
C ASN A 94 -7.68 4.66 -19.43
N ILE A 95 -6.88 3.75 -20.04
CA ILE A 95 -6.28 3.98 -21.34
C ILE A 95 -6.85 2.99 -22.36
N ASP A 96 -7.22 3.49 -23.53
CA ASP A 96 -7.50 2.65 -24.69
C ASP A 96 -6.17 2.26 -25.34
N PHE A 97 -5.85 0.97 -25.32
CA PHE A 97 -4.54 0.45 -25.78
C PHE A 97 -4.38 0.48 -27.30
N GLU A 98 -5.47 0.45 -28.07
CA GLU A 98 -5.42 0.52 -29.53
C GLU A 98 -5.10 1.96 -30.01
N SER A 99 -5.88 2.93 -29.55
CA SER A 99 -5.67 4.33 -29.85
C SER A 99 -4.52 4.97 -29.05
N ARG A 100 -4.14 4.37 -27.91
CA ARG A 100 -3.17 4.88 -26.93
C ARG A 100 -3.58 6.25 -26.38
N THR A 101 -4.86 6.41 -26.09
CA THR A 101 -5.43 7.65 -25.54
C THR A 101 -6.15 7.39 -24.23
N ILE A 102 -6.19 8.40 -23.37
CA ILE A 102 -6.99 8.38 -22.15
C ILE A 102 -8.47 8.26 -22.53
N LYS A 103 -9.22 7.38 -21.88
CA LYS A 103 -10.65 7.21 -22.08
C LYS A 103 -11.43 8.45 -21.62
N GLU A 104 -12.57 8.74 -22.25
CA GLU A 104 -13.44 9.85 -21.86
C GLU A 104 -14.08 9.65 -20.48
N GLN A 105 -14.43 8.40 -20.15
CA GLN A 105 -14.95 8.02 -18.84
C GLN A 105 -13.87 7.24 -18.08
N LEU A 106 -13.45 7.83 -16.96
CA LEU A 106 -12.43 7.22 -16.11
C LEU A 106 -13.09 6.30 -15.05
N THR A 107 -12.45 5.16 -14.84
CA THR A 107 -12.80 4.19 -13.80
C THR A 107 -11.96 4.45 -12.55
N SER A 108 -12.61 4.55 -11.39
CA SER A 108 -11.94 4.61 -10.09
C SER A 108 -11.95 3.21 -9.47
N LEU A 109 -10.75 2.68 -9.22
CA LEU A 109 -10.56 1.38 -8.56
C LEU A 109 -10.64 1.51 -7.04
N ASN A 110 -11.15 0.47 -6.36
CA ASN A 110 -11.04 0.30 -4.91
C ASN A 110 -9.85 -0.62 -4.61
N ILE A 111 -8.78 -0.08 -4.05
CA ILE A 111 -7.53 -0.81 -3.83
C ILE A 111 -7.31 -1.02 -2.34
N ILE A 112 -7.30 -2.27 -1.89
CA ILE A 112 -7.14 -2.64 -0.49
C ILE A 112 -5.82 -3.40 -0.34
N ARG A 113 -4.87 -2.80 0.39
CA ARG A 113 -3.62 -3.50 0.74
C ARG A 113 -3.84 -4.38 1.97
N ILE A 114 -3.45 -5.65 1.88
CA ILE A 114 -3.30 -6.53 3.04
C ILE A 114 -1.81 -6.75 3.27
N GLY A 115 -1.27 -6.06 4.28
CA GLY A 115 0.14 -6.06 4.59
C GLY A 115 0.48 -6.54 5.98
N THR A 116 1.79 -6.68 6.22
CA THR A 116 2.37 -6.95 7.52
C THR A 116 3.22 -5.77 7.95
N SER A 117 3.30 -5.50 9.25
CA SER A 117 4.05 -4.37 9.77
C SER A 117 4.56 -4.59 11.18
N GLY A 118 5.40 -3.68 11.64
CA GLY A 118 5.90 -3.65 13.01
C GLY A 118 5.33 -2.47 13.80
N ALA A 119 4.72 -2.71 14.95
CA ALA A 119 4.25 -1.67 15.85
C ALA A 119 5.41 -0.86 16.43
N VAL A 120 5.24 0.45 16.51
CA VAL A 120 6.19 1.38 17.16
C VAL A 120 5.64 1.97 18.46
N GLN A 121 4.49 1.48 18.93
CA GLN A 121 3.85 1.86 20.19
C GLN A 121 3.80 0.64 21.13
N GLU A 122 3.97 0.87 22.44
CA GLU A 122 3.96 -0.21 23.46
C GLU A 122 2.57 -0.79 23.71
N ASP A 123 1.53 0.02 23.52
CA ASP A 123 0.13 -0.33 23.75
C ASP A 123 -0.53 -1.03 22.55
N ILE A 124 0.22 -1.28 21.46
CA ILE A 124 -0.27 -2.03 20.31
C ILE A 124 0.25 -3.48 20.40
N PRO A 125 -0.61 -4.45 20.75
CA PRO A 125 -0.22 -5.85 20.82
C PRO A 125 0.15 -6.45 19.46
N MET A 126 1.04 -7.44 19.45
CA MET A 126 1.18 -8.33 18.30
C MET A 126 -0.13 -9.05 18.03
N GLY A 127 -0.45 -9.28 16.76
CA GLY A 127 -1.72 -9.85 16.34
C GLY A 127 -2.81 -8.80 16.10
N THR A 128 -2.59 -7.53 16.46
CA THR A 128 -3.53 -6.45 16.13
C THR A 128 -3.63 -6.32 14.60
N ILE A 129 -4.86 -6.20 14.12
CA ILE A 129 -5.16 -5.78 12.74
C ILE A 129 -5.57 -4.31 12.81
N LEU A 130 -4.85 -3.44 12.11
CA LEU A 130 -5.13 -2.01 12.09
C LEU A 130 -5.33 -1.49 10.66
N ALA A 131 -6.10 -0.42 10.53
CA ALA A 131 -6.26 0.33 9.30
C ALA A 131 -5.41 1.61 9.36
N SER A 132 -4.64 1.88 8.30
CA SER A 132 -3.84 3.10 8.22
C SER A 132 -4.73 4.29 7.85
N SER A 133 -4.98 5.23 8.76
CA SER A 133 -5.70 6.48 8.43
C SER A 133 -4.86 7.43 7.58
N TYR A 134 -3.52 7.36 7.74
CA TYR A 134 -2.55 8.08 6.91
C TYR A 134 -1.36 7.19 6.58
N GLY A 135 -0.83 7.35 5.37
CA GLY A 135 0.48 6.86 4.97
C GLY A 135 1.51 7.99 5.02
N LEU A 136 2.59 7.80 5.78
CA LEU A 136 3.71 8.74 5.89
C LEU A 136 4.92 8.16 5.16
N GLY A 137 5.23 8.68 3.97
CA GLY A 137 6.35 8.21 3.15
C GLY A 137 7.66 8.88 3.52
N LEU A 138 8.71 8.07 3.63
CA LEU A 138 10.09 8.53 3.84
C LEU A 138 11.00 8.22 2.64
N ASP A 139 10.41 7.71 1.57
CA ASP A 139 11.02 7.49 0.26
C ASP A 139 10.93 8.77 -0.60
N ALA A 140 11.42 8.69 -1.85
CA ALA A 140 11.47 9.83 -2.76
C ALA A 140 10.40 9.80 -3.85
N LEU A 141 9.50 8.81 -3.88
CA LEU A 141 8.58 8.59 -4.99
C LEU A 141 7.76 9.85 -5.32
N MET A 142 7.19 10.47 -4.31
CA MET A 142 6.30 11.60 -4.53
C MET A 142 6.98 12.94 -4.84
N ASN A 143 8.31 12.97 -4.94
CA ASN A 143 9.04 14.09 -5.54
C ASN A 143 8.83 14.18 -7.07
N TYR A 144 8.36 13.11 -7.70
CA TYR A 144 8.15 13.00 -9.16
C TYR A 144 6.68 13.21 -9.57
N TYR A 145 5.75 13.33 -8.61
CA TYR A 145 4.32 13.50 -8.85
C TYR A 145 3.79 14.78 -8.23
N VAL A 146 2.84 15.43 -8.92
CA VAL A 146 2.12 16.57 -8.36
C VAL A 146 1.04 16.04 -7.40
N GLN A 147 1.12 16.43 -6.14
CA GLN A 147 0.13 16.08 -5.12
C GLN A 147 -0.75 17.28 -4.77
N ASP A 148 -2.05 17.05 -4.70
CA ASP A 148 -2.98 18.02 -4.11
C ASP A 148 -3.36 17.56 -2.69
N LEU A 149 -2.73 18.18 -1.68
CA LEU A 149 -2.98 17.87 -0.29
C LEU A 149 -4.18 18.68 0.25
N SER A 150 -5.02 18.05 1.03
CA SER A 150 -6.05 18.71 1.81
C SER A 150 -5.44 19.62 2.89
N GLY A 151 -6.25 20.47 3.51
CA GLY A 151 -5.81 21.29 4.63
C GLY A 151 -5.31 20.46 5.81
N ASP A 152 -6.00 19.38 6.12
CA ASP A 152 -5.63 18.47 7.24
C ASP A 152 -4.34 17.70 6.94
N GLU A 153 -4.16 17.21 5.70
CA GLU A 153 -2.91 16.56 5.29
C GLU A 153 -1.72 17.54 5.38
N ARG A 154 -1.88 18.79 4.93
CA ARG A 154 -0.83 19.82 5.05
C ARG A 154 -0.47 20.10 6.51
N ASN A 155 -1.46 20.35 7.36
CA ASN A 155 -1.23 20.64 8.77
C ASN A 155 -0.53 19.47 9.48
N LEU A 156 -0.95 18.24 9.20
CA LEU A 156 -0.35 17.04 9.79
C LEU A 156 1.08 16.81 9.27
N LEU A 157 1.31 17.00 7.97
CA LEU A 157 2.65 16.92 7.37
C LEU A 157 3.61 17.96 7.94
N ASP A 158 3.16 19.20 8.18
CA ASP A 158 3.97 20.25 8.79
C ASP A 158 4.34 19.91 10.23
N ALA A 159 3.41 19.31 10.99
CA ALA A 159 3.69 18.80 12.34
C ALA A 159 4.74 17.67 12.31
N VAL A 160 4.64 16.73 11.35
CA VAL A 160 5.63 15.67 11.14
C VAL A 160 6.99 16.27 10.78
N LYS A 161 7.06 17.20 9.84
CA LYS A 161 8.30 17.87 9.44
C LYS A 161 8.96 18.60 10.62
N THR A 162 8.17 19.26 11.44
CA THR A 162 8.64 19.92 12.67
C THR A 162 9.23 18.91 13.65
N HIS A 163 8.55 17.78 13.87
CA HIS A 163 9.03 16.71 14.75
C HIS A 163 10.32 16.05 14.25
N PHE A 164 10.45 15.87 12.92
CA PHE A 164 11.63 15.29 12.27
C PHE A 164 12.73 16.30 11.94
N GLY A 165 12.56 17.57 12.29
CA GLY A 165 13.41 18.69 11.86
C GLY A 165 14.90 18.56 12.15
N HIS A 166 15.30 17.69 13.09
CA HIS A 166 16.71 17.40 13.37
C HIS A 166 17.30 16.30 12.46
N VAL A 167 16.48 15.63 11.65
CA VAL A 167 16.91 14.57 10.71
C VAL A 167 16.94 15.15 9.30
N GLN A 168 18.04 15.84 8.96
CA GLN A 168 18.19 16.66 7.75
C GLN A 168 17.98 15.94 6.40
N HIS A 169 18.00 14.61 6.38
CA HIS A 169 17.95 13.82 5.14
C HIS A 169 16.58 13.19 4.88
N ILE A 170 15.61 13.41 5.74
CA ILE A 170 14.26 12.89 5.58
C ILE A 170 13.34 14.02 5.10
N ASN A 171 12.82 13.87 3.87
CA ASN A 171 11.80 14.76 3.32
C ASN A 171 10.48 13.99 3.20
N PRO A 172 9.64 13.96 4.26
CA PRO A 172 8.45 13.14 4.26
C PRO A 172 7.34 13.72 3.38
N TYR A 173 6.51 12.83 2.85
CA TYR A 173 5.19 13.14 2.30
C TYR A 173 4.11 12.38 3.07
N LEU A 174 2.86 12.85 3.01
CA LEU A 174 1.76 12.26 3.76
C LEU A 174 0.49 12.31 2.93
N THR A 175 -0.27 11.22 2.95
CA THR A 175 -1.56 11.11 2.28
C THR A 175 -2.54 10.32 3.15
N ALA A 176 -3.79 10.81 3.23
CA ALA A 176 -4.88 10.13 3.92
C ALA A 176 -5.36 8.89 3.14
N ALA A 177 -5.90 7.91 3.86
CA ALA A 177 -6.71 6.86 3.29
C ALA A 177 -7.97 7.45 2.63
N ASN A 178 -8.63 6.67 1.77
CA ASN A 178 -9.96 7.03 1.31
C ASN A 178 -10.97 6.83 2.44
N ASP A 179 -11.78 7.88 2.74
CA ASP A 179 -12.71 7.90 3.86
C ASP A 179 -13.76 6.78 3.75
N GLU A 180 -14.34 6.56 2.57
CA GLU A 180 -15.36 5.52 2.38
C GLU A 180 -14.81 4.11 2.68
N LEU A 181 -13.60 3.80 2.22
CA LEU A 181 -12.97 2.51 2.51
C LEU A 181 -12.56 2.40 3.98
N LEU A 182 -12.14 3.50 4.59
CA LEU A 182 -11.80 3.53 6.02
C LEU A 182 -13.03 3.31 6.89
N ASP A 183 -14.18 3.94 6.55
CA ASP A 183 -15.45 3.83 7.28
C ASP A 183 -16.17 2.48 7.06
N THR A 184 -15.85 1.76 6.00
CA THR A 184 -16.43 0.45 5.68
C THR A 184 -15.49 -0.69 6.09
N ILE A 185 -14.39 -0.88 5.36
CA ILE A 185 -13.44 -1.98 5.57
C ILE A 185 -12.60 -1.76 6.83
N GLY A 186 -12.20 -0.51 7.10
CA GLY A 186 -11.42 -0.13 8.29
C GLY A 186 -12.25 0.03 9.57
N LYS A 187 -13.58 -0.05 9.48
CA LYS A 187 -14.51 0.16 10.60
C LYS A 187 -14.14 -0.72 11.80
N ASP A 188 -14.21 -0.12 12.98
CA ASP A 188 -13.95 -0.77 14.28
C ASP A 188 -12.52 -1.32 14.45
N LEU A 189 -11.61 -1.03 13.53
CA LEU A 189 -10.19 -1.32 13.70
C LEU A 189 -9.48 -0.17 14.44
N MET A 190 -8.31 -0.47 14.97
CA MET A 190 -7.40 0.58 15.42
C MET A 190 -6.92 1.37 14.21
N HIS A 191 -6.91 2.71 14.31
CA HIS A 191 -6.43 3.60 13.27
C HIS A 191 -5.13 4.29 13.69
N GLY A 192 -4.31 4.69 12.71
CA GLY A 192 -3.12 5.48 12.97
C GLY A 192 -2.31 5.78 11.71
N ILE A 193 -1.19 6.46 11.91
CA ILE A 193 -0.26 6.78 10.83
C ILE A 193 0.69 5.59 10.64
N THR A 194 0.74 5.06 9.43
CA THR A 194 1.70 4.04 9.03
C THR A 194 2.88 4.70 8.31
N VAL A 195 4.09 4.45 8.80
CA VAL A 195 5.33 4.91 8.13
C VAL A 195 5.73 3.94 7.05
N THR A 196 5.93 4.46 5.84
CA THR A 196 6.51 3.74 4.71
C THR A 196 7.99 4.08 4.59
N ALA A 197 8.83 3.09 4.89
CA ALA A 197 10.28 3.24 4.87
C ALA A 197 10.88 2.73 3.54
N PRO A 198 11.92 3.39 2.99
CA PRO A 198 12.55 3.00 1.72
C PRO A 198 13.43 1.74 1.83
N GLY A 199 13.37 1.01 2.93
CA GLY A 199 14.13 -0.21 3.14
C GLY A 199 13.80 -0.88 4.47
N PHE A 200 14.16 -2.16 4.59
CA PHE A 200 13.77 -2.99 5.72
C PHE A 200 14.69 -2.85 6.95
N TYR A 201 16.01 -2.66 6.74
CA TYR A 201 16.98 -2.67 7.83
C TYR A 201 17.19 -1.28 8.46
N ALA A 202 18.22 -0.55 8.06
CA ALA A 202 18.54 0.76 8.62
C ALA A 202 17.41 1.80 8.49
N PRO A 203 16.67 1.88 7.35
CA PRO A 203 15.54 2.78 7.22
C PRO A 203 14.36 2.49 8.18
N GLN A 204 14.32 1.30 8.75
CA GLN A 204 13.38 0.93 9.82
C GLN A 204 14.04 0.86 11.20
N GLY A 205 15.23 1.41 11.38
CA GLY A 205 15.94 1.43 12.65
C GLY A 205 16.50 0.09 13.11
N ARG A 206 16.58 -0.93 12.21
CA ARG A 206 17.20 -2.22 12.55
C ARG A 206 18.71 -2.10 12.58
N LYS A 207 19.32 -2.65 13.63
CA LYS A 207 20.76 -2.64 13.85
C LYS A 207 21.30 -4.05 13.55
N VAL A 208 22.04 -4.18 12.45
CA VAL A 208 22.73 -5.43 12.09
C VAL A 208 24.24 -5.14 12.08
N ARG A 209 24.92 -5.22 10.95
CA ARG A 209 26.35 -4.96 10.84
C ARG A 209 26.66 -3.52 10.43
N ALA A 210 25.87 -2.96 9.51
CA ALA A 210 26.06 -1.59 9.06
C ALA A 210 25.59 -0.58 10.13
N LYS A 211 26.32 0.52 10.26
CA LYS A 211 26.01 1.59 11.21
C LYS A 211 24.86 2.46 10.67
N ASN A 212 23.82 2.65 11.47
CA ASN A 212 22.68 3.49 11.10
C ASN A 212 23.06 4.98 11.18
N ALA A 213 22.66 5.77 10.18
CA ALA A 213 22.86 7.22 10.17
C ALA A 213 21.89 7.94 11.14
N VAL A 214 20.66 7.41 11.29
CA VAL A 214 19.67 7.95 12.23
C VAL A 214 19.69 7.10 13.50
N ALA A 215 20.14 7.68 14.59
CA ALA A 215 20.08 7.04 15.89
C ALA A 215 18.66 7.02 16.43
N ASP A 216 18.31 5.97 17.16
CA ASP A 216 17.04 5.85 17.89
C ASP A 216 15.77 6.15 17.07
N PHE A 217 15.79 5.74 15.77
CA PHE A 217 14.73 6.02 14.84
C PHE A 217 13.33 5.53 15.31
N VAL A 218 13.27 4.36 15.95
CA VAL A 218 12.00 3.84 16.50
C VAL A 218 11.44 4.75 17.59
N ASN A 219 12.31 5.31 18.46
CA ASN A 219 11.90 6.26 19.49
C ASN A 219 11.42 7.59 18.89
N LEU A 220 12.06 8.03 17.80
CA LEU A 220 11.60 9.20 17.05
C LEU A 220 10.19 8.99 16.52
N LEU A 221 9.89 7.84 15.93
CA LEU A 221 8.54 7.50 15.46
C LEU A 221 7.54 7.40 16.62
N ASN A 222 7.91 6.70 17.68
CA ASN A 222 7.09 6.52 18.88
C ASN A 222 6.68 7.86 19.51
N GLY A 223 7.60 8.82 19.53
CA GLY A 223 7.40 10.14 20.15
C GLY A 223 6.45 11.07 19.39
N PHE A 224 6.09 10.77 18.13
CA PHE A 224 5.21 11.64 17.36
C PHE A 224 3.76 11.53 17.82
N LYS A 225 3.18 12.66 18.23
CA LYS A 225 1.75 12.84 18.52
C LYS A 225 1.30 14.23 18.08
N ASN A 226 0.18 14.27 17.36
CA ASN A 226 -0.49 15.51 16.99
C ASN A 226 -2.00 15.33 17.13
N ASN A 227 -2.58 15.93 18.16
CA ASN A 227 -3.96 15.67 18.58
C ASN A 227 -4.20 14.18 18.82
N GLN A 228 -5.17 13.59 18.10
CA GLN A 228 -5.45 12.15 18.12
C GLN A 228 -4.54 11.32 17.19
N ASN A 229 -3.78 11.98 16.32
CA ASN A 229 -2.92 11.30 15.35
C ASN A 229 -1.58 10.92 15.99
N ARG A 230 -1.18 9.67 15.82
CA ARG A 230 0.13 9.14 16.22
C ARG A 230 0.65 8.16 15.18
N ILE A 231 1.96 8.01 15.11
CA ILE A 231 2.56 6.94 14.32
C ILE A 231 2.36 5.63 15.08
N THR A 232 1.72 4.66 14.43
CA THR A 232 1.37 3.36 15.04
C THR A 232 2.30 2.25 14.64
N ASN A 233 2.71 2.22 13.38
CA ASN A 233 3.46 1.11 12.79
C ASN A 233 4.28 1.57 11.59
N LEU A 234 5.12 0.67 11.08
CA LEU A 234 5.96 0.93 9.93
C LEU A 234 6.02 -0.31 9.00
N GLU A 235 6.10 -0.03 7.71
CA GLU A 235 6.21 -0.98 6.61
C GLU A 235 6.89 -0.33 5.38
N MET A 236 6.60 -0.73 4.12
CA MET A 236 7.36 -0.27 2.97
C MET A 236 6.52 0.22 1.77
N GLU A 237 5.16 0.28 1.80
CA GLU A 237 4.34 0.54 0.61
C GLU A 237 3.17 1.53 0.81
N THR A 238 2.54 1.57 1.99
CA THR A 238 1.24 2.26 2.25
C THR A 238 1.20 3.71 1.77
N ALA A 239 2.24 4.49 2.02
CA ALA A 239 2.25 5.91 1.64
C ALA A 239 2.28 6.09 0.11
N GLY A 240 3.09 5.29 -0.60
CA GLY A 240 3.10 5.28 -2.07
C GLY A 240 1.77 4.87 -2.65
N ILE A 241 1.14 3.84 -2.09
CA ILE A 241 -0.20 3.36 -2.47
C ILE A 241 -1.23 4.49 -2.35
N TYR A 242 -1.30 5.17 -1.20
CA TYR A 242 -2.28 6.23 -0.98
C TYR A 242 -2.05 7.43 -1.89
N ALA A 243 -0.80 7.85 -2.01
CA ALA A 243 -0.45 9.01 -2.81
C ALA A 243 -0.71 8.78 -4.31
N LEU A 244 -0.29 7.63 -4.86
CA LEU A 244 -0.54 7.31 -6.27
C LEU A 244 -2.02 7.04 -6.55
N ALA A 245 -2.72 6.33 -5.67
CA ALA A 245 -4.17 6.15 -5.81
C ALA A 245 -4.87 7.51 -5.92
N LYS A 246 -4.54 8.46 -5.03
CA LYS A 246 -5.12 9.80 -5.04
C LYS A 246 -4.78 10.57 -6.32
N VAL A 247 -3.53 10.54 -6.77
CA VAL A 247 -3.08 11.21 -8.00
C VAL A 247 -3.78 10.65 -9.24
N LEU A 248 -4.01 9.33 -9.29
CA LEU A 248 -4.66 8.63 -10.40
C LEU A 248 -6.19 8.59 -10.30
N GLY A 249 -6.77 9.12 -9.21
CA GLY A 249 -8.23 9.15 -9.03
C GLY A 249 -8.83 7.83 -8.53
N HIS A 250 -8.03 6.97 -7.91
CA HIS A 250 -8.45 5.72 -7.28
C HIS A 250 -8.67 5.89 -5.78
N LYS A 251 -9.35 4.92 -5.16
CA LYS A 251 -9.53 4.83 -3.71
C LYS A 251 -8.57 3.79 -3.14
N ALA A 252 -7.95 4.06 -1.99
CA ALA A 252 -7.05 3.10 -1.36
C ALA A 252 -7.21 3.03 0.15
N LEU A 253 -7.03 1.81 0.70
CA LEU A 253 -6.95 1.53 2.12
C LEU A 253 -5.87 0.47 2.38
N SER A 254 -5.08 0.63 3.43
CA SER A 254 -4.09 -0.36 3.88
C SER A 254 -4.53 -0.94 5.23
N ILE A 255 -4.69 -2.27 5.23
CA ILE A 255 -4.93 -3.09 6.42
C ILE A 255 -3.62 -3.78 6.79
N ASN A 256 -3.18 -3.60 8.02
CA ASN A 256 -1.89 -4.06 8.49
C ASN A 256 -2.02 -5.07 9.63
N ALA A 257 -1.47 -6.26 9.42
CA ALA A 257 -1.27 -7.27 10.47
C ALA A 257 0.01 -6.94 11.25
N ILE A 258 -0.09 -6.69 12.54
CA ILE A 258 1.06 -6.41 13.40
C ILE A 258 1.75 -7.72 13.77
N LEU A 259 2.92 -7.97 13.16
CA LEU A 259 3.72 -9.16 13.36
C LEU A 259 4.92 -8.95 14.29
N ALA A 260 5.30 -7.70 14.53
CA ALA A 260 6.44 -7.37 15.39
C ALA A 260 6.13 -6.20 16.31
N SER A 261 6.71 -6.17 17.50
CA SER A 261 6.84 -4.99 18.34
C SER A 261 8.26 -4.44 18.22
N ARG A 262 8.38 -3.24 17.67
CA ARG A 262 9.67 -2.58 17.46
C ARG A 262 10.21 -1.97 18.76
N VAL A 263 9.34 -1.71 19.74
CA VAL A 263 9.69 -1.18 21.05
C VAL A 263 10.03 -2.28 22.05
N LYS A 264 9.39 -3.46 21.93
CA LYS A 264 9.66 -4.62 22.81
C LYS A 264 10.66 -5.61 22.19
N PHE A 265 11.08 -5.38 20.93
CA PHE A 265 12.00 -6.25 20.19
C PHE A 265 11.49 -7.71 20.03
N GLU A 266 10.19 -7.84 19.83
CA GLU A 266 9.50 -9.13 19.72
C GLU A 266 8.99 -9.37 18.29
N PHE A 267 8.86 -10.65 17.93
CA PHE A 267 8.25 -11.09 16.66
C PHE A 267 7.24 -12.20 16.96
N SER A 268 6.14 -12.24 16.21
CA SER A 268 5.05 -13.19 16.40
C SER A 268 5.49 -14.62 16.10
N ASN A 269 5.02 -15.56 16.94
CA ASN A 269 5.21 -17.00 16.73
C ASN A 269 4.15 -17.59 15.76
N GLU A 270 3.07 -16.85 15.44
CA GLU A 270 1.97 -17.29 14.57
C GLU A 270 1.68 -16.28 13.44
N PRO A 271 2.69 -15.84 12.65
CA PRO A 271 2.50 -14.78 11.66
C PRO A 271 1.45 -15.13 10.60
N ASN A 272 1.42 -16.37 10.13
CA ASN A 272 0.47 -16.82 9.10
C ASN A 272 -0.98 -16.78 9.57
N LYS A 273 -1.24 -17.09 10.84
CA LYS A 273 -2.58 -17.03 11.42
C LYS A 273 -3.11 -15.59 11.49
N ILE A 274 -2.26 -14.65 11.87
CA ILE A 274 -2.63 -13.24 11.94
C ILE A 274 -2.91 -12.68 10.52
N VAL A 275 -2.10 -13.06 9.55
CA VAL A 275 -2.32 -12.68 8.15
C VAL A 275 -3.62 -13.28 7.61
N ASP A 276 -3.93 -14.55 7.88
CA ASP A 276 -5.18 -15.20 7.47
C ASP A 276 -6.40 -14.51 8.10
N GLN A 277 -6.31 -14.06 9.36
CA GLN A 277 -7.35 -13.25 9.99
C GLN A 277 -7.57 -11.91 9.28
N ALA A 278 -6.49 -11.22 8.88
CA ALA A 278 -6.60 -9.97 8.12
C ALA A 278 -7.21 -10.19 6.72
N ILE A 279 -6.85 -11.29 6.05
CA ILE A 279 -7.43 -11.69 4.75
C ILE A 279 -8.94 -11.91 4.90
N LYS A 280 -9.37 -12.74 5.84
CA LYS A 280 -10.79 -13.03 6.08
C LYS A 280 -11.59 -11.77 6.40
N LEU A 281 -11.06 -10.93 7.28
CA LEU A 281 -11.68 -9.65 7.65
C LEU A 281 -11.93 -8.77 6.42
N VAL A 282 -10.93 -8.64 5.55
CA VAL A 282 -11.09 -7.83 4.32
C VAL A 282 -12.11 -8.47 3.38
N LEU A 283 -12.03 -9.79 3.14
CA LEU A 283 -12.95 -10.49 2.23
C LEU A 283 -14.41 -10.47 2.70
N GLU A 284 -14.65 -10.43 4.01
CA GLU A 284 -15.99 -10.29 4.61
C GLU A 284 -16.57 -8.88 4.47
N ARG A 285 -15.71 -7.86 4.28
CA ARG A 285 -16.11 -6.44 4.27
C ARG A 285 -16.11 -5.77 2.88
N ILE A 286 -15.62 -6.47 1.88
CA ILE A 286 -15.65 -5.99 0.48
C ILE A 286 -16.95 -6.29 -0.22
#